data_f11fb35421927c7c31cfb078396ef5d2
#
_entry.id   f11fb35421927c7c31cfb078396ef5d2
#
_cell.length_a   1.000
_cell.length_b   1.000
_cell.length_c   1.000
_cell.angle_alpha   90.00
_cell.angle_beta   90.00
_cell.angle_gamma   90.00
#
_symmetry.space_group_name_H-M   'P 1'
#
loop_
_entity.id
_entity.type
_entity.pdbx_description
1 polymer ?
#
loop_
_entity_poly.entity_id
_entity_poly.type
_entity_poly.pdbx_seq_one_letter_code
_entity_poly.pdbx_strand_id
1 'polypeptide(L)'
;MELVDFIHRKNLLTKQECEEIINIFEANDKYTFEGYIGGGIDHDVKESSDFNIAQENHSTVKRLYEDKLDDVVDKMIDEMYRYMDKFPIFLNTTVNIDSYNIQRYLPGQGFKAWHYESTLKMIRLFVWMIYLNDVEDGGTEFMFQKHIEPAEQGKLLFFPADWTHTHRGQVSQTKTKYILTGWISLTSQG
;
A
#
# COMPACT_ATOMS: atom_id res chain seq x y z
N MET A 1 -20.48 -20.30 10.85
CA MET A 1 -20.30 -19.45 9.65
C MET A 1 -18.97 -18.74 9.82
N GLU A 2 -18.02 -19.10 9.02
CA GLU A 2 -16.69 -18.46 9.04
C GLU A 2 -16.86 -17.02 8.53
N LEU A 3 -16.43 -16.05 9.31
CA LEU A 3 -16.49 -14.64 8.91
C LEU A 3 -15.42 -14.41 7.84
N VAL A 4 -15.84 -14.00 6.65
CA VAL A 4 -14.91 -13.59 5.58
C VAL A 4 -14.27 -12.28 6.02
N ASP A 5 -12.94 -12.25 6.11
CA ASP A 5 -12.20 -11.05 6.52
C ASP A 5 -11.99 -10.04 5.39
N PHE A 6 -12.28 -10.42 4.14
CA PHE A 6 -12.11 -9.62 2.92
C PHE A 6 -10.67 -9.12 2.67
N ILE A 7 -9.72 -9.66 3.39
CA ILE A 7 -8.30 -9.36 3.16
C ILE A 7 -7.73 -10.42 2.22
N HIS A 8 -7.37 -10.01 1.02
CA HIS A 8 -6.69 -10.89 0.07
C HIS A 8 -5.18 -10.85 0.30
N ARG A 9 -4.55 -12.01 0.27
CA ARG A 9 -3.13 -12.22 0.53
C ARG A 9 -2.51 -12.99 -0.61
N LYS A 10 -1.40 -12.49 -1.15
CA LYS A 10 -0.68 -13.14 -2.25
C LYS A 10 0.81 -12.86 -2.18
N ASN A 11 1.63 -13.88 -2.28
CA ASN A 11 3.05 -13.69 -2.56
C ASN A 11 3.18 -13.26 -4.03
N LEU A 12 3.36 -11.96 -4.27
CA LEU A 12 3.30 -11.35 -5.59
C LEU A 12 4.69 -11.11 -6.19
N LEU A 13 5.62 -10.61 -5.39
CA LEU A 13 6.95 -10.26 -5.82
C LEU A 13 7.98 -11.26 -5.31
N THR A 14 9.00 -11.48 -6.10
CA THR A 14 10.21 -12.20 -5.69
C THR A 14 11.06 -11.33 -4.76
N LYS A 15 11.93 -11.97 -4.01
CA LYS A 15 12.92 -11.27 -3.17
C LYS A 15 13.79 -10.30 -3.99
N GLN A 16 14.22 -10.72 -5.17
CA GLN A 16 15.05 -9.89 -6.05
C GLN A 16 14.33 -8.63 -6.49
N GLU A 17 13.05 -8.72 -6.91
CA GLU A 17 12.24 -7.55 -7.30
C GLU A 17 12.09 -6.57 -6.15
N CYS A 18 11.83 -7.06 -4.95
CA CYS A 18 11.74 -6.21 -3.75
C CYS A 18 13.06 -5.49 -3.44
N GLU A 19 14.18 -6.21 -3.48
CA GLU A 19 15.52 -5.66 -3.23
C GLU A 19 15.90 -4.60 -4.29
N GLU A 20 15.55 -4.82 -5.56
CA GLU A 20 15.79 -3.84 -6.62
C GLU A 20 15.02 -2.54 -6.38
N ILE A 21 13.74 -2.62 -5.96
CA ILE A 21 12.93 -1.44 -5.63
C ILE A 21 13.53 -0.67 -4.46
N ILE A 22 13.93 -1.38 -3.39
CA ILE A 22 14.57 -0.75 -2.22
C ILE A 22 15.88 -0.07 -2.61
N ASN A 23 16.73 -0.75 -3.39
CA ASN A 23 18.02 -0.20 -3.80
C ASN A 23 17.89 1.09 -4.61
N ILE A 24 16.88 1.17 -5.50
CA ILE A 24 16.60 2.39 -6.25
C ILE A 24 16.13 3.50 -5.29
N PHE A 25 15.27 3.18 -4.32
CA PHE A 25 14.81 4.14 -3.30
C PHE A 25 16.01 4.72 -2.54
N GLU A 26 16.87 3.87 -1.98
CA GLU A 26 18.02 4.29 -1.17
C GLU A 26 19.06 5.10 -1.97
N ALA A 27 19.32 4.71 -3.23
CA ALA A 27 20.21 5.46 -4.10
C ALA A 27 19.70 6.86 -4.47
N ASN A 28 18.41 7.13 -4.25
CA ASN A 28 17.73 8.36 -4.66
C ASN A 28 16.99 9.07 -3.51
N ASP A 29 17.40 8.83 -2.28
CA ASP A 29 16.79 9.38 -1.05
C ASP A 29 16.54 10.91 -1.10
N LYS A 30 17.36 11.66 -1.82
CA LYS A 30 17.21 13.10 -2.05
C LYS A 30 15.89 13.53 -2.72
N TYR A 31 15.15 12.60 -3.31
CA TYR A 31 13.85 12.86 -3.93
C TYR A 31 12.68 12.43 -3.03
N THR A 32 12.95 11.90 -1.83
CA THR A 32 11.91 11.61 -0.86
C THR A 32 11.37 12.89 -0.26
N PHE A 33 10.14 12.80 0.19
CA PHE A 33 9.52 13.81 1.03
C PHE A 33 8.99 13.15 2.30
N GLU A 34 8.79 13.98 3.30
CA GLU A 34 8.22 13.55 4.56
C GLU A 34 6.77 13.10 4.37
N GLY A 35 6.43 11.93 4.91
CA GLY A 35 5.09 11.37 4.78
C GLY A 35 4.05 12.30 5.41
N TYR A 36 3.01 12.62 4.64
CA TYR A 36 1.91 13.48 5.09
C TYR A 36 0.59 12.70 5.13
N ILE A 37 -0.37 13.26 5.86
CA ILE A 37 -1.76 12.82 5.94
C ILE A 37 -2.68 13.92 5.36
N GLY A 38 -3.97 13.66 5.22
CA GLY A 38 -4.92 14.63 4.64
C GLY A 38 -4.99 15.99 5.33
N GLY A 39 -4.46 16.12 6.55
CA GLY A 39 -4.36 17.36 7.32
C GLY A 39 -2.98 18.03 7.31
N GLY A 40 -1.99 17.47 6.64
CA GLY A 40 -0.60 17.93 6.65
C GLY A 40 0.36 16.93 7.27
N ILE A 41 1.50 17.41 7.78
CA ILE A 41 2.47 16.59 8.51
C ILE A 41 2.09 16.51 9.98
N ASP A 42 1.98 15.30 10.52
CA ASP A 42 1.72 15.01 11.92
C ASP A 42 2.46 13.73 12.33
N HIS A 43 3.59 13.88 13.03
CA HIS A 43 4.45 12.77 13.44
C HIS A 43 3.82 11.85 14.49
N ASP A 44 2.82 12.31 15.24
CA ASP A 44 2.09 11.45 16.17
C ASP A 44 1.16 10.48 15.42
N VAL A 45 0.78 10.83 14.19
CA VAL A 45 -0.07 10.03 13.32
C VAL A 45 0.77 9.19 12.35
N LYS A 46 1.67 9.84 11.58
CA LYS A 46 2.49 9.17 10.56
C LYS A 46 3.88 9.78 10.49
N GLU A 47 4.88 8.93 10.44
CA GLU A 47 6.26 9.33 10.23
C GLU A 47 6.92 8.36 9.25
N SER A 48 7.32 8.86 8.07
CA SER A 48 7.91 8.09 6.97
C SER A 48 8.66 8.98 6.00
N SER A 49 9.50 8.38 5.15
CA SER A 49 10.03 9.00 3.94
C SER A 49 9.33 8.36 2.74
N ASP A 50 8.72 9.17 1.90
CA ASP A 50 7.86 8.69 0.83
C ASP A 50 8.37 9.11 -0.56
N PHE A 51 8.26 8.23 -1.57
CA PHE A 51 8.20 8.57 -2.98
C PHE A 51 6.76 8.47 -3.45
N ASN A 52 6.20 9.53 -4.02
CA ASN A 52 4.91 9.47 -4.70
C ASN A 52 5.11 9.20 -6.18
N ILE A 53 4.46 8.17 -6.69
CA ILE A 53 4.47 7.80 -8.10
C ILE A 53 3.12 8.23 -8.67
N ALA A 54 3.09 9.38 -9.34
CA ALA A 54 1.88 9.87 -9.99
C ALA A 54 1.68 9.20 -11.36
N GLN A 55 0.45 8.78 -11.64
CA GLN A 55 0.11 8.12 -12.91
C GLN A 55 0.31 9.02 -14.14
N GLU A 56 0.10 10.33 -14.01
CA GLU A 56 0.00 11.24 -15.14
C GLU A 56 1.30 11.92 -15.56
N ASN A 57 2.40 11.76 -14.83
CA ASN A 57 3.57 12.55 -15.15
C ASN A 57 4.85 11.73 -15.20
N HIS A 58 5.64 12.03 -16.22
CA HIS A 58 7.07 11.75 -16.33
C HIS A 58 7.88 12.31 -15.15
N SER A 59 7.42 12.03 -13.91
CA SER A 59 8.12 12.45 -12.72
C SER A 59 9.54 11.88 -12.75
N THR A 60 10.48 12.61 -12.22
CA THR A 60 11.87 12.13 -12.11
C THR A 60 11.90 10.78 -11.40
N VAL A 61 11.08 10.61 -10.37
CA VAL A 61 10.99 9.38 -9.59
C VAL A 61 10.49 8.20 -10.43
N LYS A 62 9.42 8.36 -11.22
CA LYS A 62 8.92 7.27 -12.09
C LYS A 62 10.02 6.79 -13.05
N ARG A 63 10.79 7.71 -13.64
CA ARG A 63 11.89 7.38 -14.56
C ARG A 63 13.05 6.62 -13.90
N LEU A 64 13.24 6.77 -12.57
CA LEU A 64 14.28 6.02 -11.84
C LEU A 64 13.98 4.52 -11.79
N TYR A 65 12.69 4.17 -11.78
CA TYR A 65 12.23 2.78 -11.73
C TYR A 65 12.02 2.17 -13.11
N GLU A 66 12.06 3.01 -14.17
CA GLU A 66 11.79 2.57 -15.55
C GLU A 66 10.49 1.74 -15.63
N ASP A 67 10.55 0.55 -16.24
CA ASP A 67 9.40 -0.33 -16.41
C ASP A 67 9.13 -1.22 -15.17
N LYS A 68 10.00 -1.21 -14.15
CA LYS A 68 9.88 -2.11 -12.99
C LYS A 68 8.59 -1.92 -12.21
N LEU A 69 8.18 -0.67 -11.98
CA LEU A 69 6.94 -0.39 -11.26
C LEU A 69 5.71 -0.65 -12.13
N ASP A 70 5.81 -0.48 -13.44
CA ASP A 70 4.73 -0.79 -14.35
C ASP A 70 4.47 -2.32 -14.33
N ASP A 71 5.51 -3.18 -14.37
CA ASP A 71 5.39 -4.63 -14.20
C ASP A 71 4.76 -5.04 -12.86
N VAL A 72 5.13 -4.36 -11.78
CA VAL A 72 4.56 -4.61 -10.44
C VAL A 72 3.07 -4.25 -10.40
N VAL A 73 2.72 -3.10 -10.98
CA VAL A 73 1.33 -2.63 -11.06
C VAL A 73 0.50 -3.57 -11.92
N ASP A 74 1.01 -4.04 -13.06
CA ASP A 74 0.32 -5.00 -13.92
C ASP A 74 0.04 -6.33 -13.18
N LYS A 75 1.03 -6.87 -12.44
CA LYS A 75 0.82 -8.05 -11.58
C LYS A 75 -0.23 -7.80 -10.51
N MET A 76 -0.22 -6.63 -9.89
CA MET A 76 -1.21 -6.24 -8.87
C MET A 76 -2.62 -6.13 -9.49
N ILE A 77 -2.75 -5.54 -10.67
CA ILE A 77 -4.02 -5.43 -11.41
C ILE A 77 -4.59 -6.81 -11.72
N ASP A 78 -3.77 -7.71 -12.24
CA ASP A 78 -4.19 -9.09 -12.53
C ASP A 78 -4.73 -9.79 -11.27
N GLU A 79 -4.05 -9.64 -10.15
CA GLU A 79 -4.48 -10.25 -8.90
C GLU A 79 -5.72 -9.55 -8.31
N MET A 80 -5.86 -8.24 -8.51
CA MET A 80 -7.07 -7.49 -8.16
C MET A 80 -8.30 -8.03 -8.90
N TYR A 81 -8.23 -8.21 -10.21
CA TYR A 81 -9.36 -8.75 -10.97
C TYR A 81 -9.70 -10.18 -10.53
N ARG A 82 -8.71 -11.04 -10.28
CA ARG A 82 -8.93 -12.39 -9.71
C ARG A 82 -9.61 -12.34 -8.35
N TYR A 83 -9.31 -11.33 -7.54
CA TYR A 83 -10.00 -11.13 -6.27
C TYR A 83 -11.44 -10.65 -6.47
N MET A 84 -11.66 -9.65 -7.32
CA MET A 84 -13.00 -9.09 -7.60
C MET A 84 -13.93 -10.13 -8.22
N ASP A 85 -13.43 -11.00 -9.08
CA ASP A 85 -14.21 -12.09 -9.71
C ASP A 85 -14.86 -13.05 -8.72
N LYS A 86 -14.39 -13.11 -7.48
CA LYS A 86 -15.01 -13.91 -6.41
C LYS A 86 -16.33 -13.31 -5.92
N PHE A 87 -16.60 -12.06 -6.25
CA PHE A 87 -17.75 -11.32 -5.73
C PHE A 87 -18.62 -10.77 -6.86
N PRO A 88 -19.84 -11.32 -7.06
CA PRO A 88 -20.73 -10.92 -8.16
C PRO A 88 -21.07 -9.41 -8.19
N ILE A 89 -20.95 -8.72 -7.05
CA ILE A 89 -21.21 -7.28 -6.95
C ILE A 89 -20.27 -6.45 -7.83
N PHE A 90 -19.09 -6.99 -8.17
CA PHE A 90 -18.09 -6.30 -9.00
C PHE A 90 -18.23 -6.57 -10.50
N LEU A 91 -19.21 -7.39 -10.92
CA LEU A 91 -19.50 -7.58 -12.34
C LEU A 91 -19.81 -6.22 -12.99
N ASN A 92 -19.07 -5.90 -14.05
CA ASN A 92 -19.16 -4.62 -14.77
C ASN A 92 -18.71 -3.37 -13.96
N THR A 93 -17.96 -3.55 -12.86
CA THR A 93 -17.39 -2.43 -12.12
C THR A 93 -16.11 -1.97 -12.81
N THR A 94 -16.04 -0.67 -13.15
CA THR A 94 -14.82 -0.03 -13.67
C THR A 94 -14.13 0.68 -12.53
N VAL A 95 -12.82 0.47 -12.43
CA VAL A 95 -11.99 1.04 -11.37
C VAL A 95 -10.82 1.83 -11.95
N ASN A 96 -10.34 2.82 -11.21
CA ASN A 96 -9.10 3.53 -11.45
C ASN A 96 -8.06 3.13 -10.41
N ILE A 97 -6.81 3.01 -10.85
CA ILE A 97 -5.67 2.94 -9.96
C ILE A 97 -5.22 4.36 -9.68
N ASP A 98 -5.28 4.76 -8.42
CA ASP A 98 -4.82 6.07 -7.98
C ASP A 98 -3.28 6.13 -7.95
N SER A 99 -2.74 7.32 -7.67
CA SER A 99 -1.31 7.44 -7.38
C SER A 99 -0.93 6.55 -6.20
N TYR A 100 0.30 6.05 -6.21
CA TYR A 100 0.81 5.15 -5.18
C TYR A 100 2.17 5.62 -4.67
N ASN A 101 2.58 5.10 -3.52
CA ASN A 101 3.79 5.52 -2.83
C ASN A 101 4.70 4.33 -2.53
N ILE A 102 6.00 4.56 -2.62
CA ILE A 102 6.98 3.74 -1.91
C ILE A 102 7.28 4.48 -0.61
N GLN A 103 7.18 3.77 0.51
CA GLN A 103 7.33 4.36 1.84
C GLN A 103 8.41 3.62 2.64
N ARG A 104 9.32 4.39 3.22
CA ARG A 104 10.32 3.89 4.18
C ARG A 104 9.96 4.37 5.57
N TYR A 105 9.98 3.44 6.52
CA TYR A 105 9.82 3.69 7.94
C TYR A 105 11.09 3.23 8.65
N LEU A 106 11.83 4.16 9.23
CA LEU A 106 12.98 3.84 10.08
C LEU A 106 12.52 3.26 11.42
N PRO A 107 13.41 2.59 12.21
CA PRO A 107 13.06 2.15 13.55
C PRO A 107 12.43 3.27 14.38
N GLY A 108 11.28 2.98 15.00
CA GLY A 108 10.46 3.96 15.73
C GLY A 108 9.45 4.72 14.89
N GLN A 109 9.55 4.67 13.56
CA GLN A 109 8.60 5.30 12.63
C GLN A 109 7.47 4.37 12.22
N GLY A 110 6.34 4.93 11.78
CA GLY A 110 5.18 4.16 11.33
C GLY A 110 3.97 5.04 11.03
N PHE A 111 2.92 4.42 10.51
CA PHE A 111 1.58 4.99 10.53
C PHE A 111 0.90 4.50 11.82
N LYS A 112 1.02 5.29 12.88
CA LYS A 112 0.74 4.91 14.27
C LYS A 112 -0.75 4.96 14.61
N ALA A 113 -1.48 5.89 13.98
CA ALA A 113 -2.90 6.11 14.27
C ALA A 113 -3.79 5.08 13.54
N TRP A 114 -4.89 4.70 14.19
CA TRP A 114 -5.97 3.96 13.55
C TRP A 114 -6.63 4.81 12.47
N HIS A 115 -6.71 4.31 11.25
CA HIS A 115 -7.28 5.01 10.12
C HIS A 115 -7.96 4.07 9.13
N TYR A 116 -8.72 4.66 8.24
CA TYR A 116 -9.26 4.05 7.02
C TYR A 116 -9.10 5.04 5.87
N GLU A 117 -9.18 4.57 4.63
CA GLU A 117 -8.70 5.32 3.48
C GLU A 117 -9.80 6.00 2.66
N SER A 118 -11.05 5.55 2.80
CA SER A 118 -12.17 6.13 2.06
C SER A 118 -12.84 7.25 2.87
N THR A 119 -13.05 8.41 2.24
CA THR A 119 -13.71 9.57 2.84
C THR A 119 -14.84 10.08 1.95
N LEU A 120 -15.68 10.99 2.45
CA LEU A 120 -16.73 11.63 1.65
C LEU A 120 -16.19 12.39 0.43
N LYS A 121 -14.92 12.82 0.46
CA LYS A 121 -14.28 13.54 -0.64
C LYS A 121 -13.50 12.63 -1.58
N MET A 122 -13.19 11.41 -1.16
CA MET A 122 -12.32 10.49 -1.86
C MET A 122 -12.84 9.07 -1.64
N ILE A 123 -13.65 8.58 -2.58
CA ILE A 123 -14.28 7.26 -2.49
C ILE A 123 -13.29 6.23 -3.03
N ARG A 124 -12.46 5.70 -2.14
CA ARG A 124 -11.58 4.58 -2.41
C ARG A 124 -12.32 3.27 -2.16
N LEU A 125 -12.20 2.35 -3.09
CA LEU A 125 -12.83 1.02 -2.98
C LEU A 125 -11.91 0.06 -2.22
N PHE A 126 -10.64 0.03 -2.62
CA PHE A 126 -9.63 -0.86 -2.02
C PHE A 126 -8.34 -0.12 -1.72
N VAL A 127 -7.63 -0.66 -0.75
CA VAL A 127 -6.20 -0.44 -0.53
C VAL A 127 -5.44 -1.64 -1.06
N TRP A 128 -4.31 -1.41 -1.70
CA TRP A 128 -3.32 -2.43 -1.96
C TRP A 128 -1.99 -2.04 -1.32
N MET A 129 -1.26 -3.03 -0.83
CA MET A 129 0.03 -2.81 -0.19
C MET A 129 0.91 -4.03 -0.40
N ILE A 130 2.19 -3.81 -0.72
CA ILE A 130 3.19 -4.86 -0.84
C ILE A 130 4.30 -4.58 0.17
N TYR A 131 4.61 -5.53 1.02
CA TYR A 131 5.79 -5.46 1.87
C TYR A 131 7.04 -5.76 1.03
N LEU A 132 8.02 -4.85 1.06
CA LEU A 132 9.25 -5.03 0.28
C LEU A 132 10.37 -5.72 1.06
N ASN A 133 10.22 -5.88 2.36
CA ASN A 133 11.14 -6.63 3.21
C ASN A 133 10.44 -7.29 4.42
N ASP A 134 11.13 -8.27 5.01
CA ASP A 134 10.65 -8.96 6.21
C ASP A 134 10.93 -8.11 7.46
N VAL A 135 9.86 -7.77 8.21
CA VAL A 135 9.94 -7.03 9.47
C VAL A 135 9.01 -7.67 10.50
N GLU A 136 9.59 -8.43 11.43
CA GLU A 136 8.87 -9.27 12.40
C GLU A 136 7.84 -8.49 13.25
N ASP A 137 8.21 -7.26 13.68
CA ASP A 137 7.41 -6.34 14.48
C ASP A 137 6.84 -5.16 13.65
N GLY A 138 6.76 -5.31 12.31
CA GLY A 138 6.40 -4.26 11.36
C GLY A 138 5.10 -4.50 10.59
N GLY A 139 4.26 -5.42 11.03
CA GLY A 139 3.03 -5.81 10.35
C GLY A 139 1.96 -4.71 10.26
N THR A 140 0.81 -5.08 9.71
CA THR A 140 -0.39 -4.23 9.67
C THR A 140 -1.46 -4.81 10.58
N GLU A 141 -1.91 -4.03 11.55
CA GLU A 141 -2.92 -4.42 12.52
C GLU A 141 -4.31 -3.95 12.05
N PHE A 142 -5.28 -4.88 12.01
CA PHE A 142 -6.67 -4.63 11.66
C PHE A 142 -7.56 -4.67 12.91
N MET A 143 -8.24 -3.55 13.20
CA MET A 143 -8.98 -3.34 14.44
C MET A 143 -10.14 -4.33 14.61
N PHE A 144 -11.02 -4.40 13.62
CA PHE A 144 -12.26 -5.18 13.72
C PHE A 144 -12.06 -6.66 13.40
N GLN A 145 -11.09 -7.00 12.56
CA GLN A 145 -10.70 -8.37 12.27
C GLN A 145 -9.88 -8.98 13.42
N LYS A 146 -9.38 -8.15 14.35
CA LYS A 146 -8.49 -8.57 15.47
C LYS A 146 -7.31 -9.40 14.99
N HIS A 147 -6.72 -8.95 13.90
CA HIS A 147 -5.67 -9.66 13.19
C HIS A 147 -4.49 -8.74 12.92
N ILE A 148 -3.29 -9.29 13.02
CA ILE A 148 -2.06 -8.64 12.58
C ILE A 148 -1.54 -9.41 11.37
N GLU A 149 -1.45 -8.73 10.26
CA GLU A 149 -0.84 -9.28 9.06
C GLU A 149 0.68 -9.09 9.13
N PRO A 150 1.47 -10.16 9.15
CA PRO A 150 2.92 -10.04 9.24
C PRO A 150 3.54 -9.41 7.97
N ALA A 151 4.55 -8.56 8.17
CA ALA A 151 5.32 -7.96 7.09
C ALA A 151 6.30 -8.99 6.51
N GLU A 152 5.87 -9.71 5.49
CA GLU A 152 6.65 -10.70 4.75
C GLU A 152 7.02 -10.17 3.36
N GLN A 153 8.29 -10.30 3.00
CA GLN A 153 8.81 -9.77 1.74
C GLN A 153 8.08 -10.33 0.51
N GLY A 154 7.63 -9.45 -0.37
CA GLY A 154 6.91 -9.78 -1.61
C GLY A 154 5.43 -10.03 -1.42
N LYS A 155 4.90 -9.97 -0.20
CA LYS A 155 3.48 -10.22 0.08
C LYS A 155 2.63 -9.00 -0.24
N LEU A 156 1.66 -9.18 -1.14
CA LEU A 156 0.56 -8.27 -1.42
C LEU A 156 -0.56 -8.48 -0.39
N LEU A 157 -1.06 -7.39 0.14
CA LEU A 157 -2.37 -7.29 0.77
C LEU A 157 -3.29 -6.47 -0.11
N PHE A 158 -4.55 -6.89 -0.17
CA PHE A 158 -5.60 -6.18 -0.87
C PHE A 158 -6.86 -6.25 -0.02
N PHE A 159 -7.43 -5.10 0.39
CA PHE A 159 -8.54 -5.04 1.33
C PHE A 159 -9.42 -3.80 1.12
N PRO A 160 -10.71 -3.84 1.55
CA PRO A 160 -11.60 -2.69 1.48
C PRO A 160 -11.03 -1.45 2.17
N ALA A 161 -11.23 -0.29 1.53
CA ALA A 161 -10.69 0.98 2.01
C ALA A 161 -11.56 1.69 3.04
N ASP A 162 -12.73 1.15 3.35
CA ASP A 162 -13.71 1.75 4.25
C ASP A 162 -13.42 1.47 5.74
N TRP A 163 -14.25 2.05 6.62
CA TRP A 163 -14.11 1.97 8.07
C TRP A 163 -14.12 0.54 8.65
N THR A 164 -14.68 -0.44 7.92
CA THR A 164 -14.72 -1.85 8.38
C THR A 164 -13.31 -2.45 8.44
N HIS A 165 -12.38 -1.90 7.66
CA HIS A 165 -10.96 -2.28 7.64
C HIS A 165 -10.07 -1.19 8.23
N THR A 166 -10.53 -0.57 9.34
CA THR A 166 -9.70 0.34 10.13
C THR A 166 -8.42 -0.39 10.56
N HIS A 167 -7.28 0.20 10.21
CA HIS A 167 -5.98 -0.43 10.41
C HIS A 167 -4.91 0.58 10.82
N ARG A 168 -3.75 0.08 11.23
CA ARG A 168 -2.53 0.86 11.48
C ARG A 168 -1.29 0.02 11.21
N GLY A 169 -0.16 0.68 10.97
CA GLY A 169 1.13 0.02 10.89
C GLY A 169 1.70 -0.26 12.29
N GLN A 170 2.20 -1.47 12.52
CA GLN A 170 3.05 -1.72 13.69
C GLN A 170 4.37 -0.96 13.50
N VAL A 171 4.87 -0.39 14.60
CA VAL A 171 6.11 0.38 14.64
C VAL A 171 7.26 -0.54 15.04
N SER A 172 8.07 -0.93 14.06
CA SER A 172 9.28 -1.70 14.36
C SER A 172 10.28 -0.83 15.11
N GLN A 173 10.87 -1.39 16.17
CA GLN A 173 11.92 -0.73 16.94
C GLN A 173 13.31 -1.11 16.46
N THR A 174 13.43 -2.09 15.58
CA THR A 174 14.70 -2.73 15.26
C THR A 174 15.06 -2.68 13.79
N LYS A 175 14.08 -2.68 12.90
CA LYS A 175 14.28 -2.78 11.45
C LYS A 175 13.61 -1.65 10.69
N THR A 176 14.25 -1.19 9.63
CA THR A 176 13.62 -0.34 8.62
C THR A 176 12.59 -1.16 7.84
N LYS A 177 11.40 -0.62 7.67
CA LYS A 177 10.32 -1.21 6.88
C LYS A 177 10.13 -0.45 5.57
N TYR A 178 9.98 -1.18 4.47
CA TYR A 178 9.64 -0.63 3.15
C TYR A 178 8.34 -1.25 2.66
N ILE A 179 7.45 -0.40 2.18
CA ILE A 179 6.21 -0.83 1.53
C ILE A 179 5.99 -0.07 0.22
N LEU A 180 5.33 -0.74 -0.71
CA LEU A 180 4.69 -0.11 -1.87
C LEU A 180 3.20 -0.13 -1.60
N THR A 181 2.51 1.02 -1.65
CA THR A 181 1.09 1.11 -1.32
C THR A 181 0.36 2.11 -2.18
N GLY A 182 -0.90 1.81 -2.48
CA GLY A 182 -1.77 2.66 -3.27
C GLY A 182 -3.24 2.31 -3.08
N TRP A 183 -4.07 2.93 -3.90
CA TRP A 183 -5.51 2.84 -3.77
C TRP A 183 -6.17 2.55 -5.11
N ILE A 184 -7.36 1.98 -5.01
CA ILE A 184 -8.26 1.72 -6.13
C ILE A 184 -9.54 2.50 -5.85
N SER A 185 -9.94 3.35 -6.79
CA SER A 185 -11.18 4.12 -6.73
C SER A 185 -12.20 3.65 -7.76
N LEU A 186 -13.48 3.85 -7.47
CA LEU A 186 -14.52 3.65 -8.47
C LEU A 186 -14.44 4.75 -9.52
N THR A 187 -14.55 4.37 -10.79
CA THR A 187 -14.77 5.36 -11.85
C THR A 187 -16.20 5.88 -11.72
N SER A 188 -16.39 7.19 -11.60
CA SER A 188 -17.71 7.77 -11.77
C SER A 188 -18.20 7.43 -13.16
N GLN A 189 -19.28 6.65 -13.25
CA GLN A 189 -20.01 6.57 -14.53
C GLN A 189 -20.58 7.97 -14.75
N GLY A 190 -20.09 8.65 -15.79
CA GLY A 190 -20.59 9.94 -16.25
C GLY A 190 -22.02 9.84 -16.77
#